data_02efbedc67be37bebd768dd6062603c6
#
_entry.id   02efbedc67be37bebd768dd6062603c6
#
_cell.length_a   1.000
_cell.length_b   1.000
_cell.length_c   1.000
_cell.angle_alpha   90.00
_cell.angle_beta   90.00
_cell.angle_gamma   90.00
#
_symmetry.space_group_name_H-M   'P 1'
#
loop_
_entity.id
_entity.type
_entity.pdbx_description
1 polymer ?
#
loop_
_entity_poly.entity_id
_entity_poly.type
_entity_poly.pdbx_seq_one_letter_code
_entity_poly.pdbx_strand_id
1 'polypeptide(L)'
;MKKTAICTMGTRGDVQPYIFLSKELIKNGYEVTLGSHPCWRALVEDAGIHFEPIGPDIDIEKEAAAIRGAVSNPALSMLKTMNFVFRIIQESTTEVYEACKGKDLIIVSHSQMGAVEAGVLGIPTVNVTLQTEMIGEKLRPQTFKDKVIGGMIAKQVAKPYNKIRKVYGQKPVKSADEIMSDRLNLIPISRYVVERNPYWEEKNVLTGYWYDEETEYVPDEKLAEFIASGDKPVILALGAMSFEDRSEKEKLDMFVNAFKKTGSRAIIQGFQKTMRDYVLPETMMACGSVPHSWLFRQGKFVIHHCGFGTSAATLVYGIPSVPVPHVLDQLGFAMQLNNVNVATKPLKAKDLSEETIIAKIKEMHDSYDEMKKNAEMISERIKTEGGVGEAVRLINELIT
;
A
#
# COMPACT_ATOMS: atom_id res chain seq x y z
N MET A 1 -4.74 -30.79 -2.43
CA MET A 1 -4.45 -29.44 -1.94
C MET A 1 -4.18 -28.59 -3.16
N LYS A 2 -4.92 -27.49 -3.36
CA LYS A 2 -4.73 -26.61 -4.54
C LYS A 2 -3.45 -25.78 -4.34
N LYS A 3 -2.64 -25.67 -5.39
CA LYS A 3 -1.36 -24.94 -5.38
C LYS A 3 -1.54 -23.57 -6.02
N THR A 4 -1.16 -22.50 -5.32
CA THR A 4 -1.22 -21.15 -5.86
C THR A 4 0.11 -20.42 -5.70
N ALA A 5 0.42 -19.55 -6.66
CA ALA A 5 1.50 -18.58 -6.51
C ALA A 5 0.94 -17.16 -6.56
N ILE A 6 1.56 -16.30 -5.77
CA ILE A 6 1.33 -14.85 -5.74
C ILE A 6 2.67 -14.22 -6.06
N CYS A 7 2.77 -13.47 -7.16
CA CYS A 7 3.99 -12.75 -7.52
C CYS A 7 3.77 -11.26 -7.34
N THR A 8 4.54 -10.63 -6.48
CA THR A 8 4.43 -9.18 -6.21
C THR A 8 5.80 -8.54 -6.06
N MET A 9 5.87 -7.24 -6.31
CA MET A 9 7.08 -6.46 -6.09
C MET A 9 6.73 -5.07 -5.59
N GLY A 10 7.69 -4.42 -4.96
CA GLY A 10 7.57 -3.07 -4.46
C GLY A 10 7.98 -2.95 -3.00
N THR A 11 7.42 -1.95 -2.33
CA THR A 11 7.66 -1.66 -0.92
C THR A 11 6.92 -2.64 0.00
N ARG A 12 7.13 -2.55 1.30
CA ARG A 12 6.37 -3.33 2.29
C ARG A 12 4.85 -3.22 2.09
N GLY A 13 4.36 -2.02 1.73
CA GLY A 13 2.93 -1.81 1.47
C GLY A 13 2.38 -2.60 0.29
N ASP A 14 3.25 -2.97 -0.65
CA ASP A 14 2.91 -3.76 -1.84
C ASP A 14 2.97 -5.27 -1.59
N VAL A 15 3.60 -5.72 -0.51
CA VAL A 15 3.75 -7.13 -0.12
C VAL A 15 2.78 -7.53 0.99
N GLN A 16 2.57 -6.66 1.96
CA GLN A 16 1.77 -6.92 3.15
C GLN A 16 0.33 -7.43 2.86
N PRO A 17 -0.44 -6.86 1.91
CA PRO A 17 -1.78 -7.36 1.58
C PRO A 17 -1.77 -8.83 1.12
N TYR A 18 -0.73 -9.23 0.40
CA TYR A 18 -0.60 -10.61 -0.08
C TYR A 18 -0.18 -11.59 1.00
N ILE A 19 0.48 -11.12 2.06
CA ILE A 19 0.72 -11.92 3.27
C ILE A 19 -0.62 -12.24 3.95
N PHE A 20 -1.52 -11.27 4.11
CA PHE A 20 -2.84 -11.51 4.68
C PHE A 20 -3.65 -12.49 3.83
N LEU A 21 -3.66 -12.30 2.50
CA LEU A 21 -4.33 -13.21 1.60
C LEU A 21 -3.73 -14.63 1.65
N SER A 22 -2.40 -14.74 1.70
CA SER A 22 -1.72 -16.04 1.78
C SER A 22 -2.06 -16.81 3.04
N LYS A 23 -2.06 -16.14 4.20
CA LYS A 23 -2.46 -16.75 5.48
C LYS A 23 -3.87 -17.31 5.41
N GLU A 24 -4.81 -16.55 4.85
CA GLU A 24 -6.19 -16.99 4.75
C GLU A 24 -6.39 -18.14 3.74
N LEU A 25 -5.68 -18.10 2.61
CA LEU A 25 -5.64 -19.20 1.64
C LEU A 25 -5.10 -20.50 2.28
N ILE A 26 -4.01 -20.41 3.07
CA ILE A 26 -3.43 -21.55 3.77
C ILE A 26 -4.45 -22.16 4.75
N LYS A 27 -5.15 -21.34 5.54
CA LYS A 27 -6.24 -21.79 6.42
C LYS A 27 -7.34 -22.52 5.66
N ASN A 28 -7.58 -22.14 4.40
CA ASN A 28 -8.55 -22.76 3.50
C ASN A 28 -7.97 -23.92 2.67
N GLY A 29 -6.81 -24.46 3.04
CA GLY A 29 -6.26 -25.68 2.47
C GLY A 29 -5.47 -25.49 1.17
N TYR A 30 -4.99 -24.28 0.87
CA TYR A 30 -4.09 -24.04 -0.25
C TYR A 30 -2.63 -24.22 0.15
N GLU A 31 -1.82 -24.68 -0.81
CA GLU A 31 -0.36 -24.55 -0.76
C GLU A 31 0.02 -23.24 -1.46
N VAL A 32 0.48 -22.26 -0.69
CA VAL A 32 0.77 -20.92 -1.19
C VAL A 32 2.26 -20.68 -1.31
N THR A 33 2.69 -20.20 -2.47
CA THR A 33 4.03 -19.65 -2.70
C THR A 33 3.91 -18.14 -2.94
N LEU A 34 4.62 -17.33 -2.16
CA LEU A 34 4.69 -15.88 -2.38
C LEU A 34 6.07 -15.53 -2.94
N GLY A 35 6.08 -15.08 -4.18
CA GLY A 35 7.28 -14.62 -4.87
C GLY A 35 7.43 -13.10 -4.77
N SER A 36 8.61 -12.64 -4.31
CA SER A 36 8.93 -11.22 -4.20
C SER A 36 10.44 -10.97 -4.10
N HIS A 37 10.84 -9.70 -3.95
CA HIS A 37 12.25 -9.36 -3.76
C HIS A 37 12.86 -10.08 -2.55
N PRO A 38 14.12 -10.51 -2.65
CA PRO A 38 14.84 -11.23 -1.58
C PRO A 38 14.81 -10.50 -0.22
N CYS A 39 14.79 -9.16 -0.21
CA CYS A 39 14.73 -8.36 1.01
C CYS A 39 13.45 -8.62 1.85
N TRP A 40 12.38 -9.17 1.26
CA TRP A 40 11.13 -9.50 1.95
C TRP A 40 11.05 -10.93 2.49
N ARG A 41 12.10 -11.75 2.28
CA ARG A 41 12.12 -13.16 2.70
C ARG A 41 11.70 -13.34 4.15
N ALA A 42 12.38 -12.67 5.08
CA ALA A 42 12.10 -12.81 6.51
C ALA A 42 10.63 -12.45 6.83
N LEU A 43 10.13 -11.35 6.26
CA LEU A 43 8.74 -10.91 6.47
C LEU A 43 7.70 -11.95 6.03
N VAL A 44 7.98 -12.69 4.96
CA VAL A 44 7.08 -13.70 4.39
C VAL A 44 7.21 -15.03 5.14
N GLU A 45 8.44 -15.47 5.38
CA GLU A 45 8.72 -16.75 6.08
C GLU A 45 8.28 -16.71 7.55
N ASP A 46 8.47 -15.58 8.25
CA ASP A 46 7.99 -15.36 9.61
C ASP A 46 6.45 -15.43 9.70
N ALA A 47 5.76 -15.16 8.59
CA ALA A 47 4.31 -15.33 8.48
C ALA A 47 3.88 -16.78 8.17
N GLY A 48 4.81 -17.73 8.08
CA GLY A 48 4.55 -19.16 7.78
C GLY A 48 4.25 -19.43 6.32
N ILE A 49 4.68 -18.57 5.39
CA ILE A 49 4.39 -18.68 3.96
C ILE A 49 5.66 -19.10 3.22
N HIS A 50 5.54 -20.03 2.28
CA HIS A 50 6.69 -20.41 1.42
C HIS A 50 7.09 -19.24 0.53
N PHE A 51 8.36 -18.83 0.62
CA PHE A 51 8.92 -17.70 -0.10
C PHE A 51 9.73 -18.16 -1.33
N GLU A 52 9.49 -17.49 -2.48
CA GLU A 52 10.27 -17.64 -3.70
C GLU A 52 10.96 -16.31 -4.03
N PRO A 53 12.31 -16.25 -4.12
CA PRO A 53 13.00 -15.02 -4.47
C PRO A 53 12.79 -14.69 -5.95
N ILE A 54 12.35 -13.46 -6.22
CA ILE A 54 12.15 -12.94 -7.59
C ILE A 54 12.89 -11.61 -7.73
N GLY A 55 13.72 -11.53 -8.76
CA GLY A 55 14.48 -10.34 -9.10
C GLY A 55 15.74 -10.15 -8.24
N PRO A 56 16.41 -9.01 -8.42
CA PRO A 56 17.69 -8.77 -7.79
C PRO A 56 17.57 -8.61 -6.27
N ASP A 57 18.61 -9.03 -5.56
CA ASP A 57 18.74 -8.81 -4.10
C ASP A 57 19.16 -7.34 -3.84
N ILE A 58 18.19 -6.46 -3.82
CA ILE A 58 18.36 -5.03 -3.59
C ILE A 58 17.34 -4.53 -2.56
N ASP A 59 17.68 -3.47 -1.85
CA ASP A 59 16.73 -2.69 -1.07
C ASP A 59 15.89 -1.82 -2.01
N ILE A 60 14.74 -2.34 -2.41
CA ILE A 60 13.86 -1.69 -3.41
C ILE A 60 13.38 -0.31 -2.94
N GLU A 61 13.17 -0.12 -1.65
CA GLU A 61 12.74 1.16 -1.10
C GLU A 61 13.85 2.20 -1.21
N LYS A 62 15.08 1.81 -0.91
CA LYS A 62 16.26 2.68 -1.03
C LYS A 62 16.57 3.03 -2.48
N GLU A 63 16.49 2.06 -3.40
CA GLU A 63 16.74 2.30 -4.81
C GLU A 63 15.68 3.21 -5.43
N ALA A 64 14.40 2.99 -5.12
CA ALA A 64 13.32 3.85 -5.58
C ALA A 64 13.45 5.29 -5.03
N ALA A 65 13.81 5.44 -3.75
CA ALA A 65 14.07 6.74 -3.14
C ALA A 65 15.27 7.45 -3.81
N ALA A 66 16.36 6.73 -4.08
CA ALA A 66 17.54 7.29 -4.76
C ALA A 66 17.22 7.80 -6.18
N ILE A 67 16.41 7.04 -6.95
CA ILE A 67 15.98 7.45 -8.29
C ILE A 67 15.15 8.74 -8.24
N ARG A 68 14.25 8.86 -7.27
CA ARG A 68 13.39 10.02 -7.11
C ARG A 68 14.15 11.24 -6.61
N GLY A 69 15.00 11.08 -5.60
CA GLY A 69 15.83 12.17 -5.07
C GLY A 69 16.83 12.75 -6.09
N ALA A 70 17.20 11.98 -7.11
CA ALA A 70 18.09 12.44 -8.19
C ALA A 70 17.39 13.32 -9.25
N VAL A 71 16.08 13.54 -9.16
CA VAL A 71 15.31 14.24 -10.21
C VAL A 71 14.32 15.22 -9.59
N SER A 72 14.57 16.52 -9.77
CA SER A 72 13.70 17.58 -9.24
C SER A 72 12.33 17.70 -9.95
N ASN A 73 12.19 17.19 -11.18
CA ASN A 73 10.93 17.22 -11.92
C ASN A 73 10.07 16.00 -11.55
N PRO A 74 8.88 16.16 -10.92
CA PRO A 74 8.06 15.05 -10.47
C PRO A 74 7.62 14.09 -11.58
N ALA A 75 7.30 14.60 -12.77
CA ALA A 75 6.88 13.75 -13.88
C ALA A 75 8.03 12.89 -14.42
N LEU A 76 9.23 13.48 -14.50
CA LEU A 76 10.43 12.75 -14.93
C LEU A 76 10.88 11.74 -13.86
N SER A 77 10.76 12.09 -12.59
CA SER A 77 11.03 11.22 -11.45
C SER A 77 10.11 9.99 -11.49
N MET A 78 8.81 10.21 -11.66
CA MET A 78 7.82 9.14 -11.82
C MET A 78 8.13 8.22 -13.00
N LEU A 79 8.46 8.81 -14.18
CA LEU A 79 8.81 8.03 -15.36
C LEU A 79 10.06 7.16 -15.15
N LYS A 80 11.09 7.69 -14.49
CA LYS A 80 12.31 6.93 -14.17
C LYS A 80 12.03 5.79 -13.18
N THR A 81 11.23 6.05 -12.15
CA THR A 81 10.81 5.01 -11.19
C THR A 81 10.01 3.90 -11.87
N MET A 82 9.03 4.25 -12.72
CA MET A 82 8.28 3.27 -13.51
C MET A 82 9.20 2.45 -14.43
N ASN A 83 10.14 3.10 -15.13
CA ASN A 83 11.08 2.39 -15.99
C ASN A 83 11.99 1.44 -15.21
N PHE A 84 12.40 1.81 -14.00
CA PHE A 84 13.17 0.95 -13.10
C PHE A 84 12.36 -0.28 -12.69
N VAL A 85 11.14 -0.10 -12.21
CA VAL A 85 10.22 -1.19 -11.84
C VAL A 85 9.97 -2.11 -13.03
N PHE A 86 9.60 -1.56 -14.19
CA PHE A 86 9.34 -2.35 -15.39
C PHE A 86 10.55 -3.12 -15.91
N ARG A 87 11.76 -2.58 -15.72
CA ARG A 87 12.98 -3.29 -16.05
C ARG A 87 13.14 -4.54 -15.18
N ILE A 88 12.96 -4.41 -13.88
CA ILE A 88 13.04 -5.54 -12.95
C ILE A 88 11.99 -6.61 -13.34
N ILE A 89 10.73 -6.22 -13.56
CA ILE A 89 9.68 -7.15 -14.00
C ILE A 89 10.09 -7.92 -15.27
N GLN A 90 10.68 -7.23 -16.25
CA GLN A 90 11.12 -7.86 -17.50
C GLN A 90 12.32 -8.81 -17.31
N GLU A 91 13.28 -8.42 -16.47
CA GLU A 91 14.48 -9.21 -16.19
C GLU A 91 14.17 -10.45 -15.35
N SER A 92 13.11 -10.39 -14.52
CA SER A 92 12.71 -11.48 -13.62
C SER A 92 11.69 -12.46 -14.23
N THR A 93 11.37 -12.36 -15.53
CA THR A 93 10.31 -13.18 -16.13
C THR A 93 10.57 -14.68 -16.05
N THR A 94 11.84 -15.12 -16.08
CA THR A 94 12.21 -16.55 -15.94
C THR A 94 11.91 -17.07 -14.54
N GLU A 95 12.25 -16.30 -13.50
CA GLU A 95 11.99 -16.66 -12.11
C GLU A 95 10.48 -16.69 -11.84
N VAL A 96 9.75 -15.70 -12.36
CA VAL A 96 8.27 -15.64 -12.29
C VAL A 96 7.64 -16.85 -13.00
N TYR A 97 8.15 -17.25 -14.16
CA TYR A 97 7.67 -18.42 -14.89
C TYR A 97 7.85 -19.71 -14.07
N GLU A 98 9.03 -19.91 -13.47
CA GLU A 98 9.28 -21.09 -12.63
C GLU A 98 8.43 -21.07 -11.35
N ALA A 99 8.20 -19.89 -10.73
CA ALA A 99 7.29 -19.76 -9.58
C ALA A 99 5.84 -20.10 -9.92
N CYS A 100 5.39 -19.81 -11.16
CA CYS A 100 4.06 -20.12 -11.65
C CYS A 100 3.90 -21.60 -12.07
N LYS A 101 4.96 -22.26 -12.46
CA LYS A 101 4.92 -23.60 -13.02
C LYS A 101 4.35 -24.65 -12.04
N GLY A 102 3.41 -25.46 -12.52
CA GLY A 102 2.78 -26.52 -11.72
C GLY A 102 1.82 -25.99 -10.65
N LYS A 103 1.41 -24.75 -10.72
CA LYS A 103 0.32 -24.19 -9.89
C LYS A 103 -1.04 -24.36 -10.54
N ASP A 104 -2.08 -24.40 -9.71
CA ASP A 104 -3.46 -24.53 -10.16
C ASP A 104 -4.11 -23.14 -10.37
N LEU A 105 -3.54 -22.09 -9.74
CA LEU A 105 -4.00 -20.71 -9.80
C LEU A 105 -2.82 -19.76 -9.63
N ILE A 106 -2.82 -18.64 -10.38
CA ILE A 106 -1.93 -17.53 -10.15
C ILE A 106 -2.72 -16.31 -9.69
N ILE A 107 -2.33 -15.73 -8.55
CA ILE A 107 -2.85 -14.45 -8.08
C ILE A 107 -1.89 -13.37 -8.57
N VAL A 108 -2.38 -12.57 -9.50
CA VAL A 108 -1.64 -11.51 -10.15
C VAL A 108 -1.76 -10.23 -9.32
N SER A 109 -0.65 -9.73 -8.83
CA SER A 109 -0.63 -8.51 -8.04
C SER A 109 -0.90 -7.25 -8.89
N HIS A 110 -1.05 -6.12 -8.20
CA HIS A 110 -1.18 -4.80 -8.83
C HIS A 110 -0.02 -4.45 -9.79
N SER A 111 1.14 -5.09 -9.64
CA SER A 111 2.29 -4.95 -10.56
C SER A 111 2.16 -5.81 -11.83
N GLN A 112 1.08 -6.57 -12.00
CA GLN A 112 0.81 -7.50 -13.11
C GLN A 112 1.88 -8.61 -13.29
N MET A 113 2.71 -8.88 -12.28
CA MET A 113 3.66 -9.99 -12.29
C MET A 113 2.93 -11.32 -12.32
N GLY A 114 3.37 -12.22 -13.18
CA GLY A 114 2.77 -13.53 -13.37
C GLY A 114 1.63 -13.58 -14.39
N ALA A 115 1.09 -12.44 -14.83
CA ALA A 115 -0.04 -12.42 -15.78
C ALA A 115 0.34 -13.02 -17.15
N VAL A 116 1.50 -12.65 -17.67
CA VAL A 116 1.99 -13.17 -18.97
C VAL A 116 2.41 -14.63 -18.83
N GLU A 117 3.14 -14.97 -17.80
CA GLU A 117 3.66 -16.30 -17.52
C GLU A 117 2.53 -17.30 -17.28
N ALA A 118 1.52 -16.93 -16.52
CA ALA A 118 0.31 -17.74 -16.31
C ALA A 118 -0.41 -18.00 -17.66
N GLY A 119 -0.53 -16.97 -18.49
CA GLY A 119 -1.12 -17.11 -19.83
C GLY A 119 -0.32 -18.05 -20.74
N VAL A 120 1.01 -18.07 -20.63
CA VAL A 120 1.88 -19.04 -21.37
C VAL A 120 1.66 -20.45 -20.86
N LEU A 121 1.50 -20.63 -19.57
CA LEU A 121 1.31 -21.93 -18.90
C LEU A 121 -0.14 -22.43 -18.99
N GLY A 122 -1.08 -21.60 -19.44
CA GLY A 122 -2.51 -21.93 -19.46
C GLY A 122 -3.14 -22.03 -18.07
N ILE A 123 -2.54 -21.36 -17.08
CA ILE A 123 -3.02 -21.37 -15.68
C ILE A 123 -4.02 -20.23 -15.47
N PRO A 124 -5.18 -20.48 -14.83
CA PRO A 124 -6.16 -19.44 -14.53
C PRO A 124 -5.56 -18.39 -13.58
N THR A 125 -6.04 -17.13 -13.74
CA THR A 125 -5.57 -16.01 -12.94
C THR A 125 -6.71 -15.33 -12.17
N VAL A 126 -6.36 -14.75 -11.01
CA VAL A 126 -7.17 -13.77 -10.27
C VAL A 126 -6.31 -12.53 -10.12
N ASN A 127 -6.85 -11.37 -10.46
CA ASN A 127 -6.15 -10.11 -10.28
C ASN A 127 -6.44 -9.48 -8.92
N VAL A 128 -5.50 -8.67 -8.44
CA VAL A 128 -5.67 -7.80 -7.28
C VAL A 128 -5.34 -6.37 -7.68
N THR A 129 -6.24 -5.44 -7.42
CA THR A 129 -6.06 -4.03 -7.71
C THR A 129 -6.12 -3.21 -6.43
N LEU A 130 -5.02 -2.57 -6.04
CA LEU A 130 -4.94 -1.74 -4.83
C LEU A 130 -5.43 -0.31 -5.05
N GLN A 131 -5.56 0.14 -6.29
CA GLN A 131 -5.93 1.50 -6.67
C GLN A 131 -7.07 1.44 -7.70
N THR A 132 -8.23 1.96 -7.32
CA THR A 132 -9.42 1.94 -8.21
C THR A 132 -9.24 2.73 -9.50
N GLU A 133 -8.32 3.69 -9.50
CA GLU A 133 -7.96 4.50 -10.67
C GLU A 133 -7.28 3.70 -11.78
N MET A 134 -6.72 2.53 -11.44
CA MET A 134 -6.10 1.61 -12.41
C MET A 134 -7.14 0.82 -13.21
N ILE A 135 -8.40 0.78 -12.76
CA ILE A 135 -9.48 0.11 -13.49
C ILE A 135 -9.91 1.01 -14.65
N GLY A 136 -10.00 0.41 -15.85
CA GLY A 136 -10.19 1.16 -17.11
C GLY A 136 -11.49 1.92 -17.22
N GLU A 137 -12.58 1.42 -16.61
CA GLU A 137 -13.90 2.04 -16.65
C GLU A 137 -13.95 3.28 -15.74
N LYS A 138 -14.30 4.41 -16.35
CA LYS A 138 -14.36 5.71 -15.65
C LYS A 138 -15.79 6.09 -15.28
N LEU A 139 -15.94 6.86 -14.19
CA LEU A 139 -17.24 7.33 -13.68
C LEU A 139 -18.00 8.26 -14.65
N ARG A 140 -17.31 8.84 -15.63
CA ARG A 140 -17.91 9.77 -16.60
C ARG A 140 -17.69 9.29 -18.03
N PRO A 141 -18.58 9.64 -18.97
CA PRO A 141 -18.33 9.42 -20.37
C PRO A 141 -17.02 10.07 -20.79
N GLN A 142 -16.16 9.28 -21.48
CA GLN A 142 -14.89 9.79 -21.98
C GLN A 142 -15.10 10.62 -23.23
N THR A 143 -14.49 11.82 -23.24
CA THR A 143 -14.41 12.63 -24.46
C THR A 143 -13.47 11.96 -25.48
N PHE A 144 -13.52 12.40 -26.74
CA PHE A 144 -12.59 11.95 -27.75
C PHE A 144 -11.11 12.17 -27.33
N LYS A 145 -10.84 13.32 -26.70
CA LYS A 145 -9.51 13.65 -26.16
C LYS A 145 -9.09 12.67 -25.04
N ASP A 146 -9.99 12.35 -24.12
CA ASP A 146 -9.72 11.36 -23.06
C ASP A 146 -9.39 9.98 -23.64
N LYS A 147 -10.11 9.55 -24.67
CA LYS A 147 -9.86 8.26 -25.36
C LYS A 147 -8.51 8.23 -26.05
N VAL A 148 -8.12 9.32 -26.72
CA VAL A 148 -6.81 9.42 -27.39
C VAL A 148 -5.68 9.39 -26.36
N ILE A 149 -5.74 10.22 -25.32
CA ILE A 149 -4.73 10.26 -24.26
C ILE A 149 -4.69 8.94 -23.52
N GLY A 150 -5.84 8.38 -23.14
CA GLY A 150 -5.94 7.07 -22.48
C GLY A 150 -5.34 5.94 -23.33
N GLY A 151 -5.60 5.93 -24.63
CA GLY A 151 -5.02 4.96 -25.57
C GLY A 151 -3.49 5.08 -25.68
N MET A 152 -2.95 6.31 -25.65
CA MET A 152 -1.49 6.52 -25.64
C MET A 152 -0.86 6.00 -24.33
N ILE A 153 -1.49 6.28 -23.19
CA ILE A 153 -1.03 5.80 -21.87
C ILE A 153 -1.11 4.27 -21.83
N ALA A 154 -2.24 3.67 -22.22
CA ALA A 154 -2.43 2.23 -22.24
C ALA A 154 -1.35 1.52 -23.09
N LYS A 155 -1.06 2.06 -24.28
CA LYS A 155 0.01 1.56 -25.14
C LYS A 155 1.40 1.68 -24.51
N GLN A 156 1.66 2.74 -23.78
CA GLN A 156 2.93 2.93 -23.05
C GLN A 156 3.07 1.92 -21.91
N VAL A 157 2.01 1.71 -21.14
CA VAL A 157 1.96 0.73 -20.04
C VAL A 157 2.06 -0.70 -20.56
N ALA A 158 1.51 -1.01 -21.73
CA ALA A 158 1.61 -2.34 -22.32
C ALA A 158 3.02 -2.73 -22.83
N LYS A 159 3.89 -1.74 -23.10
CA LYS A 159 5.23 -2.00 -23.67
C LYS A 159 6.09 -2.99 -22.89
N PRO A 160 6.25 -2.85 -21.56
CA PRO A 160 7.05 -3.79 -20.77
C PRO A 160 6.51 -5.23 -20.86
N TYR A 161 5.20 -5.40 -20.76
CA TYR A 161 4.57 -6.72 -20.87
C TYR A 161 4.71 -7.29 -22.28
N ASN A 162 4.65 -6.46 -23.32
CA ASN A 162 4.88 -6.90 -24.69
C ASN A 162 6.33 -7.39 -24.93
N LYS A 163 7.31 -6.87 -24.17
CA LYS A 163 8.67 -7.43 -24.20
C LYS A 163 8.71 -8.82 -23.59
N ILE A 164 8.03 -9.05 -22.47
CA ILE A 164 7.91 -10.38 -21.85
C ILE A 164 7.17 -11.32 -22.80
N ARG A 165 6.02 -10.90 -23.37
CA ARG A 165 5.25 -11.68 -24.33
C ARG A 165 6.08 -12.12 -25.54
N LYS A 166 6.98 -11.26 -26.02
CA LYS A 166 7.91 -11.56 -27.10
C LYS A 166 8.89 -12.69 -26.72
N VAL A 167 9.36 -12.77 -25.47
CA VAL A 167 10.23 -13.85 -24.98
C VAL A 167 9.54 -15.20 -25.16
N TYR A 168 8.23 -15.25 -24.93
CA TYR A 168 7.42 -16.47 -25.04
C TYR A 168 6.71 -16.63 -26.40
N GLY A 169 7.11 -15.87 -27.43
CA GLY A 169 6.52 -15.96 -28.77
C GLY A 169 5.06 -15.54 -28.89
N GLN A 170 4.52 -14.81 -27.88
CA GLN A 170 3.13 -14.36 -27.87
C GLN A 170 2.95 -13.06 -28.67
N LYS A 171 1.73 -12.87 -29.22
CA LYS A 171 1.36 -11.63 -29.91
C LYS A 171 1.29 -10.44 -28.93
N PRO A 172 1.68 -9.24 -29.36
CA PRO A 172 1.59 -8.06 -28.52
C PRO A 172 0.13 -7.68 -28.21
N VAL A 173 -0.10 -7.11 -27.03
CA VAL A 173 -1.37 -6.53 -26.59
C VAL A 173 -1.35 -5.00 -26.74
N LYS A 174 -2.54 -4.39 -26.80
CA LYS A 174 -2.69 -2.93 -26.93
C LYS A 174 -2.72 -2.21 -25.59
N SER A 175 -3.19 -2.90 -24.55
CA SER A 175 -3.23 -2.39 -23.17
C SER A 175 -2.86 -3.50 -22.17
N ALA A 176 -2.50 -3.11 -20.93
CA ALA A 176 -2.27 -4.06 -19.86
C ALA A 176 -3.56 -4.79 -19.43
N ASP A 177 -4.74 -4.19 -19.68
CA ASP A 177 -6.03 -4.83 -19.36
C ASP A 177 -6.23 -6.15 -20.09
N GLU A 178 -5.64 -6.29 -21.31
CA GLU A 178 -5.74 -7.52 -22.10
C GLU A 178 -4.96 -8.71 -21.52
N ILE A 179 -4.10 -8.49 -20.53
CA ILE A 179 -3.38 -9.55 -19.81
C ILE A 179 -3.93 -9.79 -18.41
N MET A 180 -4.87 -8.96 -17.96
CA MET A 180 -5.55 -9.16 -16.68
C MET A 180 -6.56 -10.29 -16.78
N SER A 181 -6.91 -10.87 -15.64
CA SER A 181 -7.97 -11.87 -15.55
C SER A 181 -9.29 -11.30 -16.08
N ASP A 182 -9.96 -12.07 -16.93
CA ASP A 182 -11.32 -11.80 -17.40
C ASP A 182 -12.39 -12.28 -16.40
N ARG A 183 -11.99 -13.03 -15.35
CA ARG A 183 -12.88 -13.72 -14.42
C ARG A 183 -13.07 -12.98 -13.11
N LEU A 184 -11.98 -12.54 -12.45
CA LEU A 184 -12.05 -11.96 -11.12
C LEU A 184 -10.91 -10.96 -10.90
N ASN A 185 -11.26 -9.77 -10.43
CA ASN A 185 -10.36 -8.74 -9.96
C ASN A 185 -10.79 -8.33 -8.55
N LEU A 186 -9.99 -8.68 -7.57
CA LEU A 186 -10.21 -8.36 -6.16
C LEU A 186 -9.70 -6.97 -5.85
N ILE A 187 -10.53 -6.17 -5.20
CA ILE A 187 -10.20 -4.79 -4.81
C ILE A 187 -10.29 -4.73 -3.29
N PRO A 188 -9.15 -4.81 -2.57
CA PRO A 188 -9.12 -4.83 -1.10
C PRO A 188 -9.36 -3.43 -0.50
N ILE A 189 -10.45 -2.80 -0.89
CA ILE A 189 -10.90 -1.49 -0.43
C ILE A 189 -12.35 -1.62 0.05
N SER A 190 -12.68 -0.88 1.12
CA SER A 190 -14.02 -0.87 1.68
C SER A 190 -15.02 -0.09 0.81
N ARG A 191 -16.21 -0.66 0.60
CA ARG A 191 -17.34 0.01 -0.04
C ARG A 191 -17.86 1.23 0.76
N TYR A 192 -17.51 1.32 2.02
CA TYR A 192 -17.86 2.47 2.87
C TYR A 192 -16.88 3.63 2.74
N VAL A 193 -15.79 3.42 2.02
CA VAL A 193 -14.74 4.43 1.75
C VAL A 193 -14.74 4.82 0.28
N VAL A 194 -14.92 3.85 -0.61
CA VAL A 194 -15.01 4.07 -2.06
C VAL A 194 -16.29 3.45 -2.59
N GLU A 195 -17.13 4.27 -3.17
CA GLU A 195 -18.33 3.80 -3.83
C GLU A 195 -17.98 2.99 -5.09
N ARG A 196 -18.66 1.85 -5.27
CA ARG A 196 -18.47 1.02 -6.47
C ARG A 196 -18.86 1.81 -7.71
N ASN A 197 -17.95 1.91 -8.67
CA ASN A 197 -18.26 2.53 -9.95
C ASN A 197 -19.34 1.70 -10.68
N PRO A 198 -20.50 2.30 -11.05
CA PRO A 198 -21.58 1.58 -11.70
C PRO A 198 -21.24 1.03 -13.11
N TYR A 199 -20.15 1.52 -13.71
CA TYR A 199 -19.68 1.05 -15.03
C TYR A 199 -18.65 -0.10 -14.92
N TRP A 200 -18.26 -0.51 -13.71
CA TRP A 200 -17.38 -1.66 -13.57
C TRP A 200 -18.08 -2.96 -13.93
N GLU A 201 -17.39 -3.79 -14.69
CA GLU A 201 -17.81 -5.18 -14.90
C GLU A 201 -17.94 -5.92 -13.57
N GLU A 202 -18.76 -6.99 -13.54
CA GLU A 202 -19.04 -7.76 -12.32
C GLU A 202 -17.78 -8.37 -11.70
N LYS A 203 -16.79 -8.70 -12.54
CA LYS A 203 -15.48 -9.23 -12.09
C LYS A 203 -14.73 -8.30 -11.14
N ASN A 204 -15.00 -6.97 -11.13
CA ASN A 204 -14.37 -6.00 -10.25
C ASN A 204 -15.12 -5.94 -8.92
N VAL A 205 -14.57 -6.59 -7.89
CA VAL A 205 -15.24 -6.78 -6.60
C VAL A 205 -14.50 -6.09 -5.46
N LEU A 206 -15.17 -5.15 -4.79
CA LEU A 206 -14.71 -4.59 -3.52
C LEU A 206 -14.88 -5.64 -2.42
N THR A 207 -13.77 -6.08 -1.83
CA THR A 207 -13.78 -7.14 -0.80
C THR A 207 -13.72 -6.59 0.63
N GLY A 208 -13.50 -5.29 0.80
CA GLY A 208 -13.08 -4.73 2.08
C GLY A 208 -11.58 -4.86 2.28
N TYR A 209 -11.03 -4.11 3.25
CA TYR A 209 -9.59 -4.13 3.51
C TYR A 209 -9.13 -5.49 4.03
N TRP A 210 -7.89 -5.88 3.64
CA TRP A 210 -7.21 -7.07 4.15
C TRP A 210 -6.28 -6.68 5.29
N TYR A 211 -6.49 -7.26 6.45
CA TYR A 211 -5.74 -6.97 7.67
C TYR A 211 -5.78 -8.16 8.64
N ASP A 212 -4.86 -8.19 9.60
CA ASP A 212 -4.92 -9.10 10.75
C ASP A 212 -5.70 -8.41 11.89
N GLU A 213 -6.70 -9.08 12.44
CA GLU A 213 -7.50 -8.56 13.56
C GLU A 213 -6.69 -8.51 14.85
N GLU A 214 -5.87 -9.52 15.08
CA GLU A 214 -5.04 -9.67 16.26
C GLU A 214 -3.56 -9.70 15.87
N THR A 215 -2.81 -8.71 16.34
CA THR A 215 -1.35 -8.73 16.29
C THR A 215 -0.84 -8.92 17.71
N GLU A 216 -0.34 -10.10 18.00
CA GLU A 216 0.45 -10.34 19.20
C GLU A 216 1.74 -9.53 19.10
N TYR A 217 1.75 -8.36 19.72
CA TYR A 217 2.93 -7.53 19.83
C TYR A 217 3.13 -7.12 21.30
N VAL A 218 4.28 -7.44 21.82
CA VAL A 218 4.70 -7.04 23.17
C VAL A 218 5.67 -5.87 23.04
N PRO A 219 5.29 -4.65 23.48
CA PRO A 219 6.19 -3.50 23.44
C PRO A 219 7.37 -3.71 24.36
N ASP A 220 8.50 -3.10 24.05
CA ASP A 220 9.58 -2.98 25.03
C ASP A 220 9.15 -2.11 26.21
N GLU A 221 9.87 -2.25 27.33
CA GLU A 221 9.54 -1.59 28.60
C GLU A 221 9.44 -0.06 28.45
N LYS A 222 10.37 0.54 27.68
CA LYS A 222 10.42 2.00 27.48
C LYS A 222 9.18 2.50 26.72
N LEU A 223 8.78 1.77 25.68
CA LEU A 223 7.58 2.12 24.88
C LEU A 223 6.31 1.97 25.74
N ALA A 224 6.22 0.90 26.52
CA ALA A 224 5.11 0.66 27.43
C ALA A 224 5.00 1.77 28.51
N GLU A 225 6.11 2.13 29.15
CA GLU A 225 6.18 3.21 30.14
C GLU A 225 5.82 4.56 29.52
N PHE A 226 6.35 4.87 28.33
CA PHE A 226 6.01 6.12 27.65
C PHE A 226 4.51 6.22 27.38
N ILE A 227 3.87 5.16 26.88
CA ILE A 227 2.43 5.18 26.64
C ILE A 227 1.64 5.37 27.92
N ALA A 228 2.04 4.69 29.01
CA ALA A 228 1.35 4.75 30.31
C ALA A 228 1.56 6.08 31.06
N SER A 229 2.60 6.85 30.75
CA SER A 229 3.01 8.03 31.52
C SER A 229 2.19 9.31 31.28
N GLY A 230 1.13 9.29 30.43
CA GLY A 230 0.33 10.48 30.17
C GLY A 230 -0.71 10.31 29.06
N ASP A 231 -1.18 11.41 28.51
CA ASP A 231 -2.20 11.42 27.45
C ASP A 231 -1.76 10.66 26.22
N LYS A 232 -2.74 10.15 25.45
CA LYS A 232 -2.48 9.44 24.20
C LYS A 232 -1.62 10.28 23.25
N PRO A 233 -0.47 9.76 22.79
CA PRO A 233 0.44 10.50 21.92
C PRO A 233 -0.13 10.63 20.49
N VAL A 234 0.38 11.59 19.74
CA VAL A 234 0.28 11.64 18.29
C VAL A 234 1.25 10.62 17.72
N ILE A 235 0.81 9.80 16.78
CA ILE A 235 1.70 8.89 16.06
C ILE A 235 2.16 9.55 14.76
N LEU A 236 3.47 9.70 14.58
CA LEU A 236 4.06 10.12 13.30
C LEU A 236 4.61 8.88 12.58
N ALA A 237 4.02 8.53 11.44
CA ALA A 237 4.39 7.35 10.66
C ALA A 237 4.58 7.73 9.17
N LEU A 238 5.72 8.32 8.85
CA LEU A 238 6.11 8.60 7.48
C LEU A 238 6.87 7.40 6.91
N GLY A 239 6.43 6.91 5.75
CA GLY A 239 7.10 5.82 5.03
C GLY A 239 8.45 6.24 4.44
N ALA A 240 9.25 5.27 4.03
CA ALA A 240 10.59 5.49 3.45
C ALA A 240 10.61 6.46 2.26
N MET A 241 9.50 6.52 1.51
CA MET A 241 9.31 7.40 0.36
C MET A 241 9.10 8.88 0.69
N SER A 242 9.08 9.23 1.97
CA SER A 242 8.75 10.59 2.43
C SER A 242 9.95 11.53 2.51
N PHE A 243 11.17 11.07 2.18
CA PHE A 243 12.41 11.83 2.41
C PHE A 243 13.13 12.25 1.12
N GLU A 244 12.42 12.31 0.00
CA GLU A 244 13.02 12.52 -1.32
C GLU A 244 13.35 13.99 -1.61
N ASP A 245 12.54 14.91 -1.09
CA ASP A 245 12.62 16.36 -1.39
C ASP A 245 13.39 17.17 -0.35
N ARG A 246 13.58 16.60 0.85
CA ARG A 246 14.31 17.24 1.97
C ARG A 246 15.06 16.20 2.77
N SER A 247 16.10 16.65 3.49
CA SER A 247 16.81 15.75 4.39
C SER A 247 15.86 15.22 5.48
N GLU A 248 16.10 13.98 5.86
CA GLU A 248 15.34 13.31 6.92
C GLU A 248 15.35 14.14 8.23
N LYS A 249 16.51 14.78 8.52
CA LYS A 249 16.69 15.65 9.68
C LYS A 249 15.81 16.91 9.60
N GLU A 250 15.78 17.59 8.48
CA GLU A 250 14.98 18.83 8.32
C GLU A 250 13.49 18.53 8.53
N LYS A 251 12.98 17.44 8.00
CA LYS A 251 11.58 17.04 8.23
C LYS A 251 11.33 16.68 9.68
N LEU A 252 12.25 15.95 10.32
CA LEU A 252 12.13 15.61 11.74
C LEU A 252 12.11 16.87 12.60
N ASP A 253 13.00 17.83 12.35
CA ASP A 253 13.05 19.12 13.07
C ASP A 253 11.71 19.87 12.97
N MET A 254 11.07 19.92 11.77
CA MET A 254 9.76 20.56 11.59
C MET A 254 8.68 19.89 12.48
N PHE A 255 8.61 18.55 12.49
CA PHE A 255 7.62 17.83 13.30
C PHE A 255 7.89 17.97 14.80
N VAL A 256 9.14 17.82 15.23
CA VAL A 256 9.53 17.96 16.64
C VAL A 256 9.20 19.37 17.15
N ASN A 257 9.51 20.42 16.38
CA ASN A 257 9.18 21.80 16.73
C ASN A 257 7.67 22.04 16.76
N ALA A 258 6.94 21.49 15.81
CA ALA A 258 5.48 21.58 15.79
C ALA A 258 4.85 20.89 17.01
N PHE A 259 5.30 19.70 17.40
CA PHE A 259 4.83 19.01 18.60
C PHE A 259 5.16 19.79 19.88
N LYS A 260 6.37 20.37 19.99
CA LYS A 260 6.71 21.26 21.12
C LYS A 260 5.76 22.45 21.23
N LYS A 261 5.51 23.14 20.10
CA LYS A 261 4.65 24.35 20.08
C LYS A 261 3.18 24.05 20.32
N THR A 262 2.72 22.86 19.99
CA THR A 262 1.34 22.41 20.24
C THR A 262 1.15 21.68 21.56
N GLY A 263 2.23 21.45 22.32
CA GLY A 263 2.20 20.68 23.58
C GLY A 263 1.85 19.20 23.35
N SER A 264 2.04 18.69 22.16
CA SER A 264 1.69 17.30 21.82
C SER A 264 2.75 16.32 22.27
N ARG A 265 2.35 15.24 22.95
CA ARG A 265 3.18 14.04 23.07
C ARG A 265 3.20 13.31 21.75
N ALA A 266 4.33 12.69 21.38
CA ALA A 266 4.42 11.98 20.11
C ALA A 266 5.25 10.70 20.17
N ILE A 267 4.82 9.68 19.42
CA ILE A 267 5.64 8.51 19.07
C ILE A 267 5.98 8.62 17.58
N ILE A 268 7.27 8.53 17.27
CA ILE A 268 7.80 8.73 15.93
C ILE A 268 8.33 7.40 15.38
N GLN A 269 7.67 6.90 14.34
CA GLN A 269 8.10 5.72 13.60
C GLN A 269 8.71 6.14 12.27
N GLY A 270 9.92 5.66 12.00
CA GLY A 270 10.71 6.07 10.82
C GLY A 270 11.90 6.91 11.23
N PHE A 271 12.43 7.70 10.29
CA PHE A 271 13.60 8.58 10.48
C PHE A 271 14.85 7.85 10.99
N GLN A 272 15.03 6.60 10.56
CA GLN A 272 16.01 5.68 11.15
C GLN A 272 17.47 6.20 11.09
N LYS A 273 17.83 6.92 10.03
CA LYS A 273 19.19 7.46 9.87
C LYS A 273 19.45 8.60 10.85
N THR A 274 18.48 9.50 10.98
CA THR A 274 18.57 10.67 11.83
C THR A 274 18.42 10.31 13.31
N MET A 275 17.54 9.37 13.65
CA MET A 275 17.27 8.98 15.02
C MET A 275 18.46 8.38 15.79
N ARG A 276 19.50 7.89 15.07
CA ARG A 276 20.68 7.35 15.73
C ARG A 276 21.38 8.37 16.66
N ASP A 277 21.41 9.63 16.24
CA ASP A 277 22.13 10.71 16.92
C ASP A 277 21.21 11.87 17.34
N TYR A 278 19.87 11.70 17.19
CA TYR A 278 18.90 12.76 17.48
C TYR A 278 18.36 12.65 18.89
N VAL A 279 18.47 13.73 19.64
CA VAL A 279 17.94 13.82 21.02
C VAL A 279 16.51 14.34 20.98
N LEU A 280 15.55 13.46 21.25
CA LEU A 280 14.15 13.83 21.38
C LEU A 280 13.86 14.43 22.78
N PRO A 281 12.90 15.37 22.88
CA PRO A 281 12.35 15.80 24.18
C PRO A 281 11.68 14.64 24.92
N GLU A 282 11.56 14.73 26.23
CA GLU A 282 10.88 13.72 27.07
C GLU A 282 9.40 13.47 26.68
N THR A 283 8.76 14.47 26.07
CA THR A 283 7.39 14.34 25.54
C THR A 283 7.31 13.54 24.23
N MET A 284 8.42 13.10 23.67
CA MET A 284 8.51 12.40 22.41
C MET A 284 9.38 11.16 22.50
N MET A 285 9.00 10.12 21.78
CA MET A 285 9.73 8.86 21.72
C MET A 285 9.84 8.36 20.28
N ALA A 286 11.02 7.86 19.91
CA ALA A 286 11.19 7.08 18.69
C ALA A 286 10.83 5.61 18.95
N CYS A 287 10.15 4.98 18.01
CA CYS A 287 9.94 3.54 18.00
C CYS A 287 10.52 2.91 16.74
N GLY A 288 10.91 1.65 16.83
CA GLY A 288 11.36 0.86 15.71
C GLY A 288 10.21 0.39 14.80
N SER A 289 10.39 -0.77 14.18
CA SER A 289 9.35 -1.39 13.34
C SER A 289 8.25 -2.01 14.22
N VAL A 290 7.34 -1.17 14.72
CA VAL A 290 6.16 -1.58 15.48
C VAL A 290 4.98 -1.79 14.52
N PRO A 291 4.22 -2.89 14.63
CA PRO A 291 3.04 -3.11 13.78
C PRO A 291 2.01 -1.99 13.91
N HIS A 292 1.50 -1.48 12.80
CA HIS A 292 0.47 -0.44 12.80
C HIS A 292 -0.81 -0.89 13.53
N SER A 293 -1.14 -2.19 13.44
CA SER A 293 -2.27 -2.80 14.14
C SER A 293 -2.23 -2.61 15.65
N TRP A 294 -1.04 -2.57 16.22
CA TRP A 294 -0.86 -2.28 17.64
C TRP A 294 -0.61 -0.78 17.89
N LEU A 295 0.34 -0.17 17.17
CA LEU A 295 0.81 1.19 17.42
C LEU A 295 -0.30 2.24 17.28
N PHE A 296 -1.13 2.17 16.22
CA PHE A 296 -2.14 3.19 15.95
C PHE A 296 -3.22 3.23 17.03
N ARG A 297 -3.56 2.10 17.64
CA ARG A 297 -4.51 2.02 18.74
C ARG A 297 -4.02 2.76 20.01
N GLN A 298 -2.70 2.94 20.15
CA GLN A 298 -2.11 3.70 21.26
C GLN A 298 -2.18 5.21 21.04
N GLY A 299 -2.35 5.65 19.80
CA GLY A 299 -2.36 7.05 19.40
C GLY A 299 -3.69 7.75 19.63
N LYS A 300 -3.64 9.09 19.79
CA LYS A 300 -4.78 9.98 19.70
C LYS A 300 -5.22 10.11 18.24
N PHE A 301 -4.29 10.42 17.35
CA PHE A 301 -4.43 10.43 15.91
C PHE A 301 -3.08 10.12 15.24
N VAL A 302 -3.12 9.87 13.93
CA VAL A 302 -1.92 9.50 13.16
C VAL A 302 -1.61 10.58 12.12
N ILE A 303 -0.36 11.02 12.06
CA ILE A 303 0.17 11.81 10.94
C ILE A 303 0.92 10.85 10.03
N HIS A 304 0.50 10.70 8.78
CA HIS A 304 1.07 9.68 7.90
C HIS A 304 1.12 10.07 6.42
N HIS A 305 1.97 9.37 5.67
CA HIS A 305 2.20 9.60 4.24
C HIS A 305 1.09 9.09 3.30
N CYS A 306 0.07 8.43 3.82
CA CYS A 306 -1.06 7.88 3.06
C CYS A 306 -0.71 6.77 2.07
N GLY A 307 0.29 5.92 2.34
CA GLY A 307 0.42 4.64 1.64
C GLY A 307 -0.82 3.76 1.86
N PHE A 308 -1.12 2.85 0.93
CA PHE A 308 -2.29 1.98 0.98
C PHE A 308 -2.50 1.31 2.35
N GLY A 309 -1.48 0.55 2.82
CA GLY A 309 -1.58 -0.16 4.09
C GLY A 309 -1.73 0.74 5.32
N THR A 310 -1.09 1.92 5.31
CA THR A 310 -1.19 2.89 6.42
C THR A 310 -2.57 3.54 6.46
N SER A 311 -3.12 3.91 5.30
CA SER A 311 -4.49 4.45 5.19
C SER A 311 -5.53 3.41 5.60
N ALA A 312 -5.38 2.18 5.15
CA ALA A 312 -6.22 1.07 5.56
C ALA A 312 -6.19 0.86 7.08
N ALA A 313 -5.00 0.91 7.70
CA ALA A 313 -4.86 0.72 9.14
C ALA A 313 -5.57 1.82 9.95
N THR A 314 -5.52 3.11 9.52
CA THR A 314 -6.26 4.16 10.23
C THR A 314 -7.77 3.93 10.20
N LEU A 315 -8.30 3.47 9.07
CA LEU A 315 -9.72 3.14 8.89
C LEU A 315 -10.14 1.90 9.68
N VAL A 316 -9.37 0.82 9.56
CA VAL A 316 -9.65 -0.47 10.22
C VAL A 316 -9.64 -0.32 11.74
N TYR A 317 -8.70 0.46 12.28
CA TYR A 317 -8.58 0.65 13.74
C TYR A 317 -9.35 1.87 14.27
N GLY A 318 -10.07 2.58 13.42
CA GLY A 318 -10.94 3.70 13.83
C GLY A 318 -10.15 4.88 14.40
N ILE A 319 -9.02 5.24 13.79
CA ILE A 319 -8.13 6.31 14.25
C ILE A 319 -8.15 7.46 13.25
N PRO A 320 -8.51 8.69 13.66
CA PRO A 320 -8.46 9.85 12.78
C PRO A 320 -7.03 10.21 12.39
N SER A 321 -6.85 10.90 11.26
CA SER A 321 -5.51 11.13 10.74
C SER A 321 -5.29 12.50 10.09
N VAL A 322 -4.02 12.89 10.05
CA VAL A 322 -3.50 14.04 9.30
C VAL A 322 -2.71 13.49 8.11
N PRO A 323 -3.26 13.56 6.90
CA PRO A 323 -2.62 13.07 5.69
C PRO A 323 -1.49 13.99 5.22
N VAL A 324 -0.30 13.43 4.95
CA VAL A 324 0.86 14.13 4.37
C VAL A 324 1.36 13.38 3.13
N PRO A 325 0.59 13.36 2.03
CA PRO A 325 0.94 12.60 0.82
C PRO A 325 2.15 13.22 0.10
N HIS A 326 3.05 12.35 -0.38
CA HIS A 326 4.28 12.69 -1.09
C HIS A 326 4.22 12.36 -2.58
N VAL A 327 3.43 11.36 -2.96
CA VAL A 327 3.27 10.88 -4.35
C VAL A 327 1.79 10.77 -4.73
N LEU A 328 1.50 10.59 -6.03
CA LEU A 328 0.14 10.72 -6.58
C LEU A 328 -0.88 9.72 -6.01
N ASP A 329 -0.50 8.46 -5.86
CA ASP A 329 -1.36 7.42 -5.29
C ASP A 329 -1.72 7.72 -3.82
N GLN A 330 -0.75 8.21 -3.06
CA GLN A 330 -0.96 8.65 -1.69
C GLN A 330 -1.96 9.82 -1.60
N LEU A 331 -1.95 10.73 -2.58
CA LEU A 331 -2.94 11.80 -2.62
C LEU A 331 -4.36 11.24 -2.85
N GLY A 332 -4.51 10.21 -3.67
CA GLY A 332 -5.77 9.51 -3.87
C GLY A 332 -6.33 8.94 -2.55
N PHE A 333 -5.52 8.18 -1.82
CA PHE A 333 -5.89 7.64 -0.52
C PHE A 333 -6.16 8.74 0.52
N ALA A 334 -5.36 9.80 0.54
CA ALA A 334 -5.58 10.95 1.43
C ALA A 334 -6.95 11.62 1.18
N MET A 335 -7.35 11.77 -0.09
CA MET A 335 -8.66 12.30 -0.45
C MET A 335 -9.80 11.36 -0.05
N GLN A 336 -9.63 10.04 -0.18
CA GLN A 336 -10.61 9.07 0.28
C GLN A 336 -10.86 9.20 1.79
N LEU A 337 -9.80 9.31 2.61
CA LEU A 337 -9.91 9.53 4.06
C LEU A 337 -10.63 10.85 4.40
N ASN A 338 -10.30 11.92 3.70
CA ASN A 338 -10.95 13.23 3.91
C ASN A 338 -12.43 13.21 3.48
N ASN A 339 -12.77 12.57 2.37
CA ASN A 339 -14.14 12.50 1.86
C ASN A 339 -15.11 11.79 2.81
N VAL A 340 -14.61 10.85 3.61
CA VAL A 340 -15.40 10.17 4.64
C VAL A 340 -15.26 10.82 6.03
N ASN A 341 -14.66 12.01 6.09
CA ASN A 341 -14.51 12.84 7.27
C ASN A 341 -13.84 12.13 8.47
N VAL A 342 -12.77 11.38 8.19
CA VAL A 342 -11.91 10.73 9.21
C VAL A 342 -10.50 11.34 9.24
N ALA A 343 -10.26 12.32 8.38
CA ALA A 343 -8.96 12.96 8.26
C ALA A 343 -9.09 14.43 7.88
N THR A 344 -8.10 15.23 8.27
CA THR A 344 -7.99 16.61 7.83
C THR A 344 -7.78 16.68 6.31
N LYS A 345 -7.95 17.86 5.72
CA LYS A 345 -7.52 18.06 4.31
C LYS A 345 -6.04 17.75 4.17
N PRO A 346 -5.63 17.05 3.07
CA PRO A 346 -4.25 16.66 2.88
C PRO A 346 -3.27 17.84 2.87
N LEU A 347 -2.16 17.71 3.61
CA LEU A 347 -1.02 18.62 3.56
C LEU A 347 0.00 18.04 2.58
N LYS A 348 0.10 18.62 1.39
CA LYS A 348 1.05 18.13 0.37
C LYS A 348 2.50 18.33 0.83
N ALA A 349 3.37 17.39 0.51
CA ALA A 349 4.78 17.42 0.92
C ALA A 349 5.51 18.72 0.52
N LYS A 350 5.20 19.31 -0.64
CA LYS A 350 5.78 20.59 -1.09
C LYS A 350 5.39 21.79 -0.21
N ASP A 351 4.25 21.70 0.48
CA ASP A 351 3.70 22.77 1.34
C ASP A 351 4.02 22.49 2.82
N LEU A 352 4.87 21.49 3.11
CA LEU A 352 5.25 21.09 4.45
C LEU A 352 6.18 22.14 5.08
N SER A 353 5.77 22.70 6.20
CA SER A 353 6.55 23.57 7.07
C SER A 353 6.12 23.39 8.51
N GLU A 354 6.87 23.92 9.45
CA GLU A 354 6.50 23.91 10.85
C GLU A 354 5.12 24.55 11.09
N GLU A 355 4.85 25.70 10.46
CA GLU A 355 3.58 26.45 10.58
C GLU A 355 2.41 25.64 10.03
N THR A 356 2.58 24.98 8.88
CA THR A 356 1.51 24.18 8.26
C THR A 356 1.24 22.89 9.06
N ILE A 357 2.26 22.27 9.64
CA ILE A 357 2.09 21.14 10.55
C ILE A 357 1.32 21.58 11.81
N ILE A 358 1.70 22.71 12.44
CA ILE A 358 1.00 23.26 13.61
C ILE A 358 -0.48 23.53 13.26
N ALA A 359 -0.74 24.12 12.11
CA ALA A 359 -2.12 24.40 11.66
C ALA A 359 -2.92 23.09 11.51
N LYS A 360 -2.33 22.03 10.97
CA LYS A 360 -3.00 20.72 10.82
C LYS A 360 -3.22 20.00 12.14
N ILE A 361 -2.30 20.10 13.09
CA ILE A 361 -2.48 19.56 14.44
C ILE A 361 -3.64 20.27 15.14
N LYS A 362 -3.73 21.61 15.02
CA LYS A 362 -4.85 22.38 15.58
C LYS A 362 -6.18 22.03 14.90
N GLU A 363 -6.22 21.97 13.56
CA GLU A 363 -7.41 21.54 12.80
C GLU A 363 -7.90 20.17 13.29
N MET A 364 -6.98 19.23 13.51
CA MET A 364 -7.30 17.91 14.04
C MET A 364 -7.83 17.99 15.48
N HIS A 365 -7.24 18.81 16.35
CA HIS A 365 -7.74 18.97 17.71
C HIS A 365 -9.16 19.57 17.75
N ASP A 366 -9.43 20.57 16.92
CA ASP A 366 -10.73 21.25 16.87
C ASP A 366 -11.84 20.32 16.34
N SER A 367 -11.49 19.38 15.46
CA SER A 367 -12.44 18.44 14.83
C SER A 367 -12.34 17.01 15.37
N TYR A 368 -11.57 16.79 16.43
CA TYR A 368 -11.20 15.46 16.89
C TYR A 368 -12.39 14.56 17.21
N ASP A 369 -13.33 15.05 18.00
CA ASP A 369 -14.47 14.23 18.48
C ASP A 369 -15.35 13.77 17.32
N GLU A 370 -15.59 14.64 16.35
CA GLU A 370 -16.35 14.31 15.14
C GLU A 370 -15.60 13.29 14.27
N MET A 371 -14.32 13.56 13.96
CA MET A 371 -13.51 12.66 13.14
C MET A 371 -13.29 11.30 13.81
N LYS A 372 -13.12 11.27 15.14
CA LYS A 372 -12.98 10.05 15.91
C LYS A 372 -14.25 9.21 15.85
N LYS A 373 -15.40 9.81 16.06
CA LYS A 373 -16.71 9.16 15.94
C LYS A 373 -16.92 8.57 14.53
N ASN A 374 -16.59 9.33 13.49
CA ASN A 374 -16.70 8.86 12.11
C ASN A 374 -15.73 7.70 11.82
N ALA A 375 -14.49 7.80 12.31
CA ALA A 375 -13.50 6.75 12.13
C ALA A 375 -13.93 5.43 12.82
N GLU A 376 -14.48 5.51 14.04
CA GLU A 376 -15.02 4.35 14.74
C GLU A 376 -16.22 3.74 14.01
N MET A 377 -17.16 4.57 13.55
CA MET A 377 -18.32 4.10 12.80
C MET A 377 -17.91 3.40 11.50
N ILE A 378 -16.94 3.94 10.76
CA ILE A 378 -16.41 3.32 9.53
C ILE A 378 -15.67 2.03 9.87
N SER A 379 -14.86 2.01 10.92
CA SER A 379 -14.16 0.81 11.39
C SER A 379 -15.14 -0.34 11.67
N GLU A 380 -16.23 -0.07 12.39
CA GLU A 380 -17.25 -1.08 12.66
C GLU A 380 -17.90 -1.61 11.36
N ARG A 381 -18.17 -0.74 10.40
CA ARG A 381 -18.70 -1.16 9.10
C ARG A 381 -17.71 -1.99 8.29
N ILE A 382 -16.43 -1.62 8.27
CA ILE A 382 -15.36 -2.37 7.58
C ILE A 382 -15.29 -3.81 8.09
N LYS A 383 -15.42 -4.05 9.40
CA LYS A 383 -15.41 -5.39 9.99
C LYS A 383 -16.53 -6.28 9.48
N THR A 384 -17.60 -5.73 8.92
CA THR A 384 -18.73 -6.49 8.37
C THR A 384 -18.52 -6.92 6.91
N GLU A 385 -17.46 -6.49 6.23
CA GLU A 385 -17.26 -6.73 4.80
C GLU A 385 -16.62 -8.09 4.46
N GLY A 386 -16.10 -8.80 5.44
CA GLY A 386 -15.43 -10.08 5.24
C GLY A 386 -13.97 -9.99 4.79
N GLY A 387 -13.53 -8.87 4.20
CA GLY A 387 -12.12 -8.61 3.89
C GLY A 387 -11.43 -9.74 3.13
N VAL A 388 -10.37 -10.27 3.71
CA VAL A 388 -9.60 -11.37 3.13
C VAL A 388 -10.40 -12.68 3.04
N GLY A 389 -11.32 -12.92 3.96
CA GLY A 389 -12.22 -14.09 3.92
C GLY A 389 -13.16 -14.06 2.72
N GLU A 390 -13.72 -12.88 2.39
CA GLU A 390 -14.54 -12.69 1.19
C GLU A 390 -13.70 -12.90 -0.10
N ALA A 391 -12.46 -12.43 -0.13
CA ALA A 391 -11.56 -12.67 -1.23
C ALA A 391 -11.33 -14.18 -1.49
N VAL A 392 -11.08 -14.94 -0.42
CA VAL A 392 -10.87 -16.41 -0.52
C VAL A 392 -12.15 -17.12 -0.91
N ARG A 393 -13.32 -16.68 -0.41
CA ARG A 393 -14.62 -17.23 -0.84
C ARG A 393 -14.82 -17.09 -2.34
N LEU A 394 -14.58 -15.90 -2.90
CA LEU A 394 -14.67 -15.63 -4.33
C LEU A 394 -13.67 -16.45 -5.16
N ILE A 395 -12.44 -16.61 -4.67
CA ILE A 395 -11.43 -17.46 -5.30
C ILE A 395 -11.91 -18.93 -5.33
N ASN A 396 -12.49 -19.44 -4.24
CA ASN A 396 -13.00 -20.81 -4.19
C ASN A 396 -14.11 -21.05 -5.21
N GLU A 397 -15.03 -20.09 -5.37
CA GLU A 397 -16.12 -20.18 -6.35
C GLU A 397 -15.61 -20.21 -7.79
N LEU A 398 -14.49 -19.54 -8.07
CA LEU A 398 -13.91 -19.51 -9.40
C LEU A 398 -13.25 -20.84 -9.81
N ILE A 399 -12.73 -21.61 -8.86
CA ILE A 399 -11.90 -22.79 -9.12
C ILE A 399 -12.68 -24.09 -8.93
N THR A 400 -13.93 -24.00 -8.40
CA THR A 400 -14.82 -25.15 -8.28
C THR A 400 -15.42 -25.49 -9.63
#